data_034f58322ce6ad4148fccb3ff6629a23
#
_entry.id   034f58322ce6ad4148fccb3ff6629a23
#
_cell.length_a   1.000
_cell.length_b   1.000
_cell.length_c   1.000
_cell.angle_alpha   90.00
_cell.angle_beta   90.00
_cell.angle_gamma   90.00
#
_symmetry.space_group_name_H-M   'P 1'
#
loop_
_entity.id
_entity.type
_entity.pdbx_description
1 polymer ?
#
loop_
_entity_poly.entity_id
_entity_poly.type
_entity_poly.pdbx_seq_one_letter_code
_entity_poly.pdbx_strand_id
1 'polypeptide(L)'
;QAFPGQDHRAHITAHLNFMSTNMVRNNPAIMGAIQKNILEHISLMAQEQVQLEFREQMQEMMLMQQQAAVNPMVQQQLQMMTNQIEARKSILIAEMTEDFMKEEKKITSQFDNDPLLKLKSREVDLRAMENERKKDSDKAQQDIARARLMQSGENFDEKLEQNEDLAKLRAGVSLAKTGIQDAKIMID
;
A
#
# COMPACT_ATOMS: atom_id res chain seq x y z
N GLN A 1 -6.04 -7.84 -4.50
CA GLN A 1 -6.93 -8.85 -3.93
C GLN A 1 -7.70 -9.52 -5.03
N ALA A 2 -7.65 -10.86 -5.09
CA ALA A 2 -8.38 -11.64 -6.07
C ALA A 2 -9.85 -11.76 -5.69
N PHE A 3 -10.75 -11.87 -6.68
CA PHE A 3 -12.17 -12.11 -6.47
C PHE A 3 -12.75 -12.99 -7.61
N PRO A 4 -13.84 -13.74 -7.36
CA PRO A 4 -14.43 -14.64 -8.35
C PRO A 4 -14.84 -13.95 -9.65
N GLY A 5 -14.73 -14.66 -10.78
CA GLY A 5 -15.11 -14.15 -12.09
C GLY A 5 -14.09 -13.28 -12.79
N GLN A 6 -12.88 -13.12 -12.23
CA GLN A 6 -11.76 -12.47 -12.91
C GLN A 6 -11.10 -13.43 -13.93
N ASP A 7 -10.41 -12.87 -14.91
CA ASP A 7 -9.45 -13.64 -15.70
C ASP A 7 -8.20 -13.93 -14.85
N HIS A 8 -8.30 -14.93 -13.97
CA HIS A 8 -7.24 -15.30 -13.04
C HIS A 8 -5.93 -15.61 -13.76
N ARG A 9 -5.97 -16.23 -14.93
CA ARG A 9 -4.79 -16.59 -15.70
C ARG A 9 -4.04 -15.37 -16.22
N ALA A 10 -4.76 -14.39 -16.75
CA ALA A 10 -4.19 -13.13 -17.21
C ALA A 10 -3.56 -12.35 -16.03
N HIS A 11 -4.21 -12.32 -14.86
CA HIS A 11 -3.68 -11.69 -13.66
C HIS A 11 -2.39 -12.38 -13.17
N ILE A 12 -2.37 -13.71 -13.10
CA ILE A 12 -1.16 -14.48 -12.72
C ILE A 12 0.00 -14.15 -13.68
N THR A 13 -0.26 -14.14 -14.99
CA THR A 13 0.76 -13.81 -15.99
C THR A 13 1.30 -12.38 -15.83
N ALA A 14 0.41 -11.41 -15.57
CA ALA A 14 0.80 -10.02 -15.32
C ALA A 14 1.66 -9.89 -14.04
N HIS A 15 1.29 -10.60 -12.97
CA HIS A 15 2.06 -10.64 -11.73
C HIS A 15 3.42 -11.28 -11.90
N LEU A 16 3.52 -12.38 -12.66
CA LEU A 16 4.78 -13.03 -12.99
C LEU A 16 5.75 -12.08 -13.72
N ASN A 17 5.24 -11.37 -14.74
CA ASN A 17 6.03 -10.39 -15.46
C ASN A 17 6.50 -9.25 -14.53
N PHE A 18 5.66 -8.82 -13.60
CA PHE A 18 6.03 -7.79 -12.63
C PHE A 18 7.07 -8.29 -11.63
N MET A 19 6.94 -9.53 -11.14
CA MET A 19 7.92 -10.17 -10.24
C MET A 19 9.32 -10.27 -10.87
N SER A 20 9.41 -10.38 -12.20
CA SER A 20 10.70 -10.46 -12.91
C SER A 20 11.47 -9.13 -12.93
N THR A 21 10.83 -8.00 -12.60
CA THR A 21 11.49 -6.69 -12.56
C THR A 21 12.45 -6.54 -11.38
N ASN A 22 13.54 -5.79 -11.57
CA ASN A 22 14.52 -5.55 -10.50
C ASN A 22 13.90 -4.85 -9.28
N MET A 23 12.91 -3.99 -9.49
CA MET A 23 12.21 -3.29 -8.42
C MET A 23 11.54 -4.27 -7.44
N VAL A 24 10.91 -5.31 -7.95
CA VAL A 24 10.25 -6.33 -7.13
C VAL A 24 11.24 -7.32 -6.57
N ARG A 25 12.20 -7.78 -7.39
CA ARG A 25 13.25 -8.75 -6.98
C ARG A 25 14.09 -8.24 -5.80
N ASN A 26 14.33 -6.94 -5.75
CA ASN A 26 15.09 -6.31 -4.67
C ASN A 26 14.23 -5.90 -3.46
N ASN A 27 12.91 -6.15 -3.49
CA ASN A 27 12.00 -5.80 -2.40
C ASN A 27 11.21 -7.04 -1.93
N PRO A 28 11.68 -7.72 -0.86
CA PRO A 28 11.03 -8.94 -0.34
C PRO A 28 9.57 -8.73 0.08
N ALA A 29 9.22 -7.55 0.57
CA ALA A 29 7.85 -7.25 1.00
C ALA A 29 6.89 -7.20 -0.20
N ILE A 30 7.29 -6.55 -1.29
CA ILE A 30 6.50 -6.50 -2.53
C ILE A 30 6.44 -7.90 -3.15
N MET A 31 7.55 -8.62 -3.20
CA MET A 31 7.60 -10.00 -3.70
C MET A 31 6.59 -10.89 -2.95
N GLY A 32 6.62 -10.89 -1.62
CA GLY A 32 5.69 -11.68 -0.80
C GLY A 32 4.23 -11.30 -1.01
N ALA A 33 3.92 -10.02 -1.16
CA ALA A 33 2.56 -9.54 -1.42
C ALA A 33 2.03 -10.03 -2.78
N ILE A 34 2.87 -10.01 -3.82
CA ILE A 34 2.51 -10.50 -5.15
C ILE A 34 2.34 -12.02 -5.14
N GLN A 35 3.26 -12.77 -4.53
CA GLN A 35 3.14 -14.23 -4.39
C GLN A 35 1.85 -14.62 -3.68
N LYS A 36 1.50 -13.94 -2.58
CA LYS A 36 0.23 -14.16 -1.89
C LYS A 36 -0.97 -13.93 -2.82
N ASN A 37 -0.96 -12.86 -3.59
CA ASN A 37 -2.05 -12.55 -4.51
C ASN A 37 -2.18 -13.59 -5.64
N ILE A 38 -1.05 -14.10 -6.15
CA ILE A 38 -1.04 -15.19 -7.13
C ILE A 38 -1.67 -16.47 -6.54
N LEU A 39 -1.34 -16.82 -5.30
CA LEU A 39 -1.95 -17.98 -4.62
C LEU A 39 -3.45 -17.80 -4.41
N GLU A 40 -3.92 -16.58 -4.14
CA GLU A 40 -5.35 -16.25 -4.10
C GLU A 40 -6.02 -16.50 -5.46
N HIS A 41 -5.40 -16.08 -6.58
CA HIS A 41 -5.92 -16.35 -7.93
C HIS A 41 -5.93 -17.84 -8.24
N ILE A 42 -4.88 -18.60 -7.91
CA ILE A 42 -4.81 -20.05 -8.10
C ILE A 42 -5.93 -20.74 -7.32
N SER A 43 -6.16 -20.36 -6.07
CA SER A 43 -7.22 -20.93 -5.23
C SER A 43 -8.61 -20.70 -5.81
N LEU A 44 -8.88 -19.49 -6.32
CA LEU A 44 -10.17 -19.18 -6.95
C LEU A 44 -10.35 -19.93 -8.27
N MET A 45 -9.31 -20.00 -9.10
CA MET A 45 -9.34 -20.75 -10.37
C MET A 45 -9.60 -22.24 -10.13
N ALA A 46 -8.95 -22.83 -9.13
CA ALA A 46 -9.21 -24.22 -8.73
C ALA A 46 -10.65 -24.43 -8.22
N GLN A 47 -11.17 -23.46 -7.46
CA GLN A 47 -12.56 -23.50 -6.99
C GLN A 47 -13.56 -23.40 -8.14
N GLU A 48 -13.36 -22.51 -9.11
CA GLU A 48 -14.20 -22.37 -10.28
C GLU A 48 -14.17 -23.65 -11.13
N GLN A 49 -13.00 -24.25 -11.30
CA GLN A 49 -12.86 -25.50 -12.04
C GLN A 49 -13.56 -26.67 -11.36
N VAL A 50 -13.42 -26.80 -10.03
CA VAL A 50 -14.15 -27.82 -9.24
C VAL A 50 -15.65 -27.63 -9.34
N GLN A 51 -16.14 -26.39 -9.31
CA GLN A 51 -17.58 -26.11 -9.48
C GLN A 51 -18.09 -26.54 -10.84
N LEU A 52 -17.28 -26.45 -11.88
CA LEU A 52 -17.63 -26.96 -13.20
C LEU A 52 -17.58 -28.47 -13.29
N GLU A 53 -16.51 -29.10 -12.75
CA GLU A 53 -16.33 -30.56 -12.76
C GLU A 53 -17.41 -31.29 -11.95
N PHE A 54 -17.81 -30.74 -10.80
CA PHE A 54 -18.74 -31.36 -9.84
C PHE A 54 -20.14 -30.71 -9.84
N ARG A 55 -20.50 -30.00 -10.91
CA ARG A 55 -21.74 -29.24 -10.98
C ARG A 55 -22.99 -30.09 -10.67
N GLU A 56 -23.07 -31.29 -11.27
CA GLU A 56 -24.20 -32.19 -11.06
C GLU A 56 -24.22 -32.73 -9.63
N GLN A 57 -23.07 -33.17 -9.10
CA GLN A 57 -22.96 -33.64 -7.72
C GLN A 57 -23.30 -32.54 -6.70
N MET A 58 -22.93 -31.29 -6.98
CA MET A 58 -23.30 -30.17 -6.12
C MET A 58 -24.81 -29.92 -6.12
N GLN A 59 -25.50 -30.10 -7.25
CA GLN A 59 -26.95 -30.04 -7.31
C GLN A 59 -27.60 -31.20 -6.51
N GLU A 60 -27.08 -32.40 -6.66
CA GLU A 60 -27.52 -33.57 -5.89
C GLU A 60 -27.33 -33.38 -4.39
N MET A 61 -26.15 -32.88 -3.97
CA MET A 61 -25.87 -32.55 -2.58
C MET A 61 -26.86 -31.54 -2.00
N MET A 62 -27.24 -30.53 -2.77
CA MET A 62 -28.20 -29.51 -2.35
C MET A 62 -29.61 -30.14 -2.08
N LEU A 63 -30.02 -31.10 -2.90
CA LEU A 63 -31.27 -31.85 -2.69
C LEU A 63 -31.19 -32.79 -1.48
N MET A 64 -30.04 -33.47 -1.30
CA MET A 64 -29.82 -34.37 -0.15
C MET A 64 -29.72 -33.63 1.18
N GLN A 65 -29.28 -32.38 1.18
CA GLN A 65 -29.09 -31.59 2.39
C GLN A 65 -30.37 -31.44 3.21
N GLN A 66 -31.52 -31.37 2.54
CA GLN A 66 -32.82 -31.34 3.23
C GLN A 66 -33.16 -32.67 3.93
N GLN A 67 -32.69 -33.80 3.40
CA GLN A 67 -32.93 -35.10 3.95
C GLN A 67 -31.90 -35.52 5.02
N ALA A 68 -30.71 -34.92 4.98
CA ALA A 68 -29.62 -35.23 5.89
C ALA A 68 -29.93 -34.89 7.36
N ALA A 69 -30.83 -33.95 7.61
CA ALA A 69 -31.24 -33.55 8.95
C ALA A 69 -31.89 -34.70 9.74
N VAL A 70 -32.49 -35.67 9.05
CA VAL A 70 -33.25 -36.81 9.68
C VAL A 70 -32.67 -38.17 9.32
N ASN A 71 -31.72 -38.27 8.40
CA ASN A 71 -31.17 -39.56 7.95
C ASN A 71 -29.63 -39.59 8.06
N PRO A 72 -29.06 -40.34 9.01
CA PRO A 72 -27.60 -40.43 9.20
C PRO A 72 -26.84 -40.99 8.00
N MET A 73 -27.44 -41.87 7.21
CA MET A 73 -26.79 -42.43 6.02
C MET A 73 -26.63 -41.34 4.94
N VAL A 74 -27.63 -40.47 4.75
CA VAL A 74 -27.53 -39.32 3.81
C VAL A 74 -26.49 -38.34 4.30
N GLN A 75 -26.39 -38.09 5.60
CA GLN A 75 -25.35 -37.25 6.17
C GLN A 75 -23.93 -37.78 5.88
N GLN A 76 -23.73 -39.10 6.04
CA GLN A 76 -22.46 -39.74 5.73
C GLN A 76 -22.12 -39.65 4.25
N GLN A 77 -23.11 -39.82 3.37
CA GLN A 77 -22.92 -39.68 1.90
C GLN A 77 -22.53 -38.25 1.54
N LEU A 78 -23.21 -37.24 2.08
CA LEU A 78 -22.83 -35.84 1.89
C LEU A 78 -21.41 -35.55 2.34
N GLN A 79 -21.00 -36.09 3.48
CA GLN A 79 -19.63 -35.94 3.98
C GLN A 79 -18.61 -36.53 3.00
N MET A 80 -18.86 -37.73 2.46
CA MET A 80 -17.98 -38.33 1.46
C MET A 80 -17.89 -37.53 0.19
N MET A 81 -18.99 -37.01 -0.32
CA MET A 81 -19.00 -36.16 -1.51
C MET A 81 -18.26 -34.83 -1.28
N THR A 82 -18.47 -34.20 -0.13
CA THR A 82 -17.74 -32.99 0.27
C THR A 82 -16.23 -33.24 0.33
N ASN A 83 -15.82 -34.34 0.97
CA ASN A 83 -14.39 -34.71 1.08
C ASN A 83 -13.77 -34.96 -0.30
N GLN A 84 -14.52 -35.57 -1.23
CA GLN A 84 -14.07 -35.81 -2.60
C GLN A 84 -13.86 -34.49 -3.35
N ILE A 85 -14.78 -33.55 -3.23
CA ILE A 85 -14.69 -32.21 -3.83
C ILE A 85 -13.48 -31.44 -3.28
N GLU A 86 -13.30 -31.43 -1.94
CA GLU A 86 -12.16 -30.75 -1.30
C GLU A 86 -10.82 -31.41 -1.67
N ALA A 87 -10.77 -32.74 -1.75
CA ALA A 87 -9.58 -33.45 -2.22
C ALA A 87 -9.22 -33.07 -3.65
N ARG A 88 -10.20 -33.02 -4.56
CA ARG A 88 -9.98 -32.59 -5.95
C ARG A 88 -9.50 -31.15 -6.04
N LYS A 89 -10.10 -30.26 -5.27
CA LYS A 89 -9.67 -28.85 -5.18
C LYS A 89 -8.21 -28.73 -4.74
N SER A 90 -7.82 -29.49 -3.72
CA SER A 90 -6.44 -29.51 -3.22
C SER A 90 -5.45 -30.00 -4.29
N ILE A 91 -5.81 -31.03 -5.04
CA ILE A 91 -5.01 -31.54 -6.17
C ILE A 91 -4.86 -30.46 -7.25
N LEU A 92 -5.96 -29.80 -7.66
CA LEU A 92 -5.91 -28.72 -8.65
C LEU A 92 -5.05 -27.57 -8.20
N ILE A 93 -5.13 -27.15 -6.94
CA ILE A 93 -4.26 -26.09 -6.39
C ILE A 93 -2.79 -26.52 -6.50
N ALA A 94 -2.46 -27.78 -6.17
CA ALA A 94 -1.10 -28.28 -6.26
C ALA A 94 -0.59 -28.30 -7.72
N GLU A 95 -1.38 -28.83 -8.65
CA GLU A 95 -1.08 -28.87 -10.09
C GLU A 95 -0.85 -27.45 -10.65
N MET A 96 -1.78 -26.53 -10.39
CA MET A 96 -1.69 -25.15 -10.84
C MET A 96 -0.50 -24.39 -10.22
N THR A 97 -0.18 -24.69 -8.95
CA THR A 97 1.00 -24.11 -8.28
C THR A 97 2.30 -24.63 -8.89
N GLU A 98 2.35 -25.91 -9.23
CA GLU A 98 3.52 -26.47 -9.92
C GLU A 98 3.71 -25.84 -11.31
N ASP A 99 2.64 -25.68 -12.06
CA ASP A 99 2.67 -25.02 -13.39
C ASP A 99 3.09 -23.56 -13.27
N PHE A 100 2.58 -22.85 -12.26
CA PHE A 100 3.02 -21.50 -11.92
C PHE A 100 4.54 -21.44 -11.65
N MET A 101 5.07 -22.34 -10.83
CA MET A 101 6.51 -22.38 -10.53
C MET A 101 7.35 -22.64 -11.77
N LYS A 102 6.89 -23.48 -12.69
CA LYS A 102 7.55 -23.72 -13.98
C LYS A 102 7.57 -22.46 -14.84
N GLU A 103 6.46 -21.76 -14.91
CA GLU A 103 6.30 -20.53 -15.69
C GLU A 103 7.12 -19.38 -15.11
N GLU A 104 7.13 -19.20 -13.78
CA GLU A 104 8.00 -18.26 -13.06
C GLU A 104 9.47 -18.49 -13.40
N LYS A 105 9.93 -19.73 -13.33
CA LYS A 105 11.30 -20.11 -13.64
C LYS A 105 11.67 -19.82 -15.10
N LYS A 106 10.73 -20.07 -16.03
CA LYS A 106 10.91 -19.78 -17.45
C LYS A 106 11.01 -18.27 -17.70
N ILE A 107 10.11 -17.48 -17.16
CA ILE A 107 10.11 -16.01 -17.30
C ILE A 107 11.39 -15.42 -16.68
N THR A 108 11.77 -15.86 -15.48
CA THR A 108 13.00 -15.41 -14.82
C THR A 108 14.23 -15.71 -15.66
N SER A 109 14.32 -16.91 -16.23
CA SER A 109 15.45 -17.28 -17.08
C SER A 109 15.48 -16.53 -18.42
N GLN A 110 14.33 -16.24 -19.01
CA GLN A 110 14.24 -15.39 -20.21
C GLN A 110 14.67 -13.96 -19.91
N PHE A 111 14.22 -13.41 -18.76
CA PHE A 111 14.57 -12.07 -18.31
C PHE A 111 16.10 -11.93 -18.09
N ASP A 112 16.71 -12.94 -17.48
CA ASP A 112 18.15 -12.95 -17.23
C ASP A 112 18.97 -13.09 -18.52
N ASN A 113 18.40 -13.59 -19.60
CA ASN A 113 19.07 -13.81 -20.89
C ASN A 113 18.73 -12.76 -21.96
N ASP A 114 17.67 -11.95 -21.79
CA ASP A 114 17.26 -10.96 -22.79
C ASP A 114 17.84 -9.56 -22.47
N PRO A 115 18.76 -9.03 -23.30
CA PRO A 115 19.36 -7.72 -23.11
C PRO A 115 18.35 -6.57 -23.16
N LEU A 116 17.26 -6.69 -23.97
CA LEU A 116 16.24 -5.67 -24.09
C LEU A 116 15.36 -5.59 -22.85
N LEU A 117 15.01 -6.73 -22.26
CA LEU A 117 14.27 -6.79 -21.00
C LEU A 117 15.11 -6.24 -19.85
N LYS A 118 16.42 -6.51 -19.82
CA LYS A 118 17.36 -5.90 -18.86
C LYS A 118 17.44 -4.38 -19.00
N LEU A 119 17.44 -3.85 -20.22
CA LEU A 119 17.44 -2.40 -20.45
C LEU A 119 16.13 -1.76 -20.00
N LYS A 120 14.98 -2.37 -20.33
CA LYS A 120 13.66 -1.89 -19.86
C LYS A 120 13.55 -1.91 -18.34
N SER A 121 14.03 -2.96 -17.69
CA SER A 121 14.05 -3.03 -16.23
C SER A 121 14.88 -1.90 -15.63
N ARG A 122 16.10 -1.67 -16.17
CA ARG A 122 16.94 -0.53 -15.74
C ARG A 122 16.26 0.81 -15.92
N GLU A 123 15.53 1.00 -17.01
CA GLU A 123 14.79 2.25 -17.24
C GLU A 123 13.69 2.45 -16.20
N VAL A 124 12.96 1.40 -15.85
CA VAL A 124 11.92 1.44 -14.78
C VAL A 124 12.57 1.74 -13.43
N ASP A 125 13.67 1.08 -13.10
CA ASP A 125 14.41 1.31 -11.85
C ASP A 125 14.93 2.75 -11.76
N LEU A 126 15.49 3.29 -12.84
CA LEU A 126 15.96 4.68 -12.90
C LEU A 126 14.81 5.68 -12.71
N ARG A 127 13.64 5.44 -13.32
CA ARG A 127 12.46 6.28 -13.12
C ARG A 127 11.94 6.20 -11.68
N ALA A 128 11.97 5.03 -11.07
CA ALA A 128 11.58 4.86 -9.68
C ALA A 128 12.52 5.64 -8.74
N MET A 129 13.82 5.51 -8.92
CA MET A 129 14.84 6.27 -8.16
C MET A 129 14.72 7.79 -8.38
N GLU A 130 14.44 8.23 -9.60
CA GLU A 130 14.22 9.65 -9.89
C GLU A 130 12.97 10.20 -9.22
N ASN A 131 11.88 9.43 -9.18
CA ASN A 131 10.67 9.82 -8.47
C ASN A 131 10.87 9.88 -6.95
N GLU A 132 11.64 8.97 -6.39
CA GLU A 132 12.01 8.97 -4.97
C GLU A 132 12.86 10.21 -4.63
N ARG A 133 13.87 10.50 -5.44
CA ARG A 133 14.70 11.70 -5.30
C ARG A 133 13.89 13.00 -5.43
N LYS A 134 12.88 13.05 -6.31
CA LYS A 134 11.96 14.20 -6.40
C LYS A 134 11.14 14.37 -5.12
N LYS A 135 10.59 13.29 -4.58
CA LYS A 135 9.85 13.32 -3.30
C LYS A 135 10.72 13.82 -2.13
N ASP A 136 11.96 13.36 -2.06
CA ASP A 136 12.90 13.81 -1.03
C ASP A 136 13.27 15.29 -1.18
N SER A 137 13.47 15.74 -2.42
CA SER A 137 13.70 17.16 -2.74
C SER A 137 12.50 18.02 -2.36
N ASP A 138 11.28 17.60 -2.71
CA ASP A 138 10.05 18.32 -2.36
C ASP A 138 9.84 18.39 -0.85
N LYS A 139 10.12 17.31 -0.14
CA LYS A 139 10.07 17.26 1.32
C LYS A 139 11.10 18.22 1.94
N ALA A 140 12.34 18.21 1.45
CA ALA A 140 13.38 19.13 1.92
C ALA A 140 13.00 20.60 1.68
N GLN A 141 12.40 20.93 0.52
CA GLN A 141 11.89 22.27 0.24
C GLN A 141 10.75 22.67 1.18
N GLN A 142 9.83 21.76 1.48
CA GLN A 142 8.76 22.01 2.46
C GLN A 142 9.31 22.25 3.87
N ASP A 143 10.32 21.50 4.29
CA ASP A 143 10.95 21.66 5.60
C ASP A 143 11.68 23.01 5.69
N ILE A 144 12.38 23.42 4.61
CA ILE A 144 13.01 24.75 4.53
C ILE A 144 11.95 25.87 4.57
N ALA A 145 10.84 25.70 3.85
CA ALA A 145 9.75 26.69 3.87
C ALA A 145 9.12 26.82 5.26
N ARG A 146 8.92 25.71 5.97
CA ARG A 146 8.43 25.71 7.36
C ARG A 146 9.41 26.39 8.32
N ALA A 147 10.71 26.10 8.19
CA ALA A 147 11.74 26.72 9.02
C ALA A 147 11.78 28.26 8.81
N ARG A 148 11.65 28.73 7.56
CA ARG A 148 11.58 30.16 7.25
C ARG A 148 10.34 30.83 7.83
N LEU A 149 9.18 30.16 7.80
CA LEU A 149 7.96 30.67 8.42
C LEU A 149 8.10 30.80 9.95
N MET A 150 8.67 29.82 10.63
CA MET A 150 8.94 29.86 12.05
C MET A 150 9.90 31.01 12.40
N GLN A 151 11.02 31.13 11.69
CA GLN A 151 11.97 32.22 11.89
C GLN A 151 11.37 33.60 11.62
N SER A 152 10.47 33.72 10.64
CA SER A 152 9.73 34.97 10.38
C SER A 152 8.76 35.31 11.51
N GLY A 153 8.12 34.30 12.13
CA GLY A 153 7.26 34.49 13.30
C GLY A 153 8.05 34.95 14.52
N GLU A 154 9.17 34.31 14.84
CA GLU A 154 10.06 34.72 15.93
C GLU A 154 10.58 36.15 15.76
N ASN A 155 11.00 36.53 14.57
CA ASN A 155 11.44 37.88 14.26
C ASN A 155 10.30 38.93 14.38
N PHE A 156 9.06 38.51 14.14
CA PHE A 156 7.91 39.40 14.30
C PHE A 156 7.59 39.61 15.77
N ASP A 157 7.64 38.59 16.57
CA ASP A 157 7.41 38.65 18.01
C ASP A 157 8.50 39.49 18.72
N GLU A 158 9.78 39.32 18.35
CA GLU A 158 10.86 40.20 18.84
C GLU A 158 10.63 41.68 18.50
N LYS A 159 10.16 42.00 17.28
CA LYS A 159 9.84 43.37 16.89
C LYS A 159 8.66 43.94 17.67
N LEU A 160 7.67 43.12 17.97
CA LEU A 160 6.54 43.54 18.82
C LEU A 160 7.00 43.87 20.24
N GLU A 161 7.81 43.02 20.88
CA GLU A 161 8.40 43.30 22.19
C GLU A 161 9.24 44.58 22.19
N GLN A 162 10.12 44.77 21.20
CA GLN A 162 10.93 46.00 21.08
C GLN A 162 10.05 47.24 20.93
N ASN A 163 8.95 47.17 20.16
CA ASN A 163 8.01 48.28 19.98
C ASN A 163 7.22 48.58 21.27
N GLU A 164 6.82 47.57 22.05
CA GLU A 164 6.19 47.76 23.35
C GLU A 164 7.14 48.40 24.34
N ASP A 165 8.38 48.00 24.40
CA ASP A 165 9.38 48.59 25.29
C ASP A 165 9.74 50.02 24.92
N LEU A 166 9.81 50.34 23.62
CA LEU A 166 9.96 51.71 23.15
C LEU A 166 8.72 52.58 23.49
N ALA A 167 7.52 52.00 23.44
CA ALA A 167 6.31 52.72 23.83
C ALA A 167 6.28 53.00 25.35
N LYS A 168 6.68 52.06 26.18
CA LYS A 168 6.82 52.24 27.65
C LYS A 168 7.86 53.30 27.99
N LEU A 169 9.01 53.29 27.31
CA LEU A 169 10.04 54.32 27.46
C LEU A 169 9.54 55.73 27.08
N ARG A 170 8.83 55.85 25.95
CA ARG A 170 8.24 57.14 25.52
C ARG A 170 7.22 57.65 26.51
N ALA A 171 6.34 56.79 27.03
CA ALA A 171 5.38 57.14 28.07
C ALA A 171 6.05 57.61 29.36
N GLY A 172 7.13 56.91 29.80
CA GLY A 172 7.90 57.32 30.95
C GLY A 172 8.59 58.67 30.79
N VAL A 173 9.19 58.94 29.63
CA VAL A 173 9.79 60.27 29.30
C VAL A 173 8.72 61.39 29.22
N SER A 174 7.53 61.08 28.75
CA SER A 174 6.41 62.05 28.70
C SER A 174 5.95 62.42 30.12
N LEU A 175 5.79 61.44 31.00
CA LEU A 175 5.41 61.66 32.39
C LEU A 175 6.51 62.43 33.16
N ALA A 176 7.76 62.16 32.91
CA ALA A 176 8.85 62.93 33.51
C ALA A 176 8.91 64.40 33.05
N LYS A 177 8.59 64.64 31.76
CA LYS A 177 8.51 66.03 31.23
C LYS A 177 7.35 66.82 31.83
N THR A 178 6.17 66.20 31.97
CA THR A 178 5.03 66.86 32.61
C THR A 178 5.33 67.15 34.10
N GLY A 179 5.91 66.20 34.83
CA GLY A 179 6.29 66.45 36.24
C GLY A 179 7.32 67.54 36.44
N ILE A 180 8.25 67.78 35.47
CA ILE A 180 9.19 68.88 35.48
C ILE A 180 8.51 70.18 35.16
N GLN A 181 7.51 70.22 34.30
CA GLN A 181 6.72 71.41 33.98
C GLN A 181 5.86 71.82 35.17
N ASP A 182 5.22 70.91 35.83
CA ASP A 182 4.42 71.20 37.05
C ASP A 182 5.29 71.71 38.20
N ALA A 183 6.48 71.17 38.36
CA ALA A 183 7.43 71.67 39.38
C ALA A 183 7.95 73.07 39.06
N LYS A 184 8.05 73.48 37.79
CA LYS A 184 8.42 74.84 37.41
C LYS A 184 7.34 75.89 37.67
N ILE A 185 6.07 75.50 37.54
CA ILE A 185 4.92 76.38 37.81
C ILE A 185 4.74 76.62 39.33
N MET A 186 5.26 75.80 40.22
CA MET A 186 5.19 75.99 41.64
C MET A 186 6.33 76.87 42.25
N ILE A 187 7.31 77.28 41.44
CA ILE A 187 8.47 78.07 41.94
C ILE A 187 8.38 79.54 41.48
N ASP A 188 7.50 79.91 40.58
CA ASP A 188 7.14 81.29 40.22
C ASP A 188 5.90 81.77 40.99
#